data_acde8db0c5ca6c9732118e59d909f052
#
_entry.id   acde8db0c5ca6c9732118e59d909f052
#
_cell.length_a   1.000
_cell.length_b   1.000
_cell.length_c   1.000
_cell.angle_alpha   90.00
_cell.angle_beta   90.00
_cell.angle_gamma   90.00
#
_symmetry.space_group_name_H-M   'P 1'
#
loop_
_entity.id
_entity.type
_entity.pdbx_description
1 polymer ?
#
loop_
_entity_poly.entity_id
_entity_poly.type
_entity_poly.pdbx_seq_one_letter_code
_entity_poly.pdbx_strand_id
1 'polypeptide(L)'
;MKKTALIMAGGRGERFWPRSRKHMPKQFLSLTDDGKTMIQLTVERIRPLVELEDIYIATNKDYKPLVLEQLPGIPEENILCEPIGRNTAPCIGLGAIHIAKKYEDALMMVLPSDHLIKYNTMFVNTLSEGCAVAEKGANLVTIGITPDYPETGYGYIKFNSDKTDGQAYEVERFVEKPSLEVAKEYLATEEYLWNSGMFVWKISTILDNLKKYMGSTYELSLIHISEPTRHLRIS
;
A
#
# COMPACT_ATOMS: atom_id res chain seq x y z
N MET A 1 4.73 -12.42 15.08
CA MET A 1 3.38 -11.82 14.87
C MET A 1 2.81 -12.26 13.51
N LYS A 2 1.48 -12.35 13.34
CA LYS A 2 0.86 -12.66 12.03
C LYS A 2 1.18 -11.55 11.03
N LYS A 3 1.52 -11.94 9.78
CA LYS A 3 1.77 -11.00 8.68
C LYS A 3 0.55 -10.95 7.77
N THR A 4 0.10 -9.76 7.41
CA THR A 4 -0.99 -9.50 6.48
C THR A 4 -0.54 -8.49 5.43
N ALA A 5 -1.23 -8.42 4.31
CA ALA A 5 -0.96 -7.43 3.27
C ALA A 5 -2.25 -6.74 2.81
N LEU A 6 -2.20 -5.43 2.63
CA LEU A 6 -3.20 -4.65 1.93
C LEU A 6 -2.62 -4.18 0.60
N ILE A 7 -3.18 -4.67 -0.50
CA ILE A 7 -2.81 -4.23 -1.85
C ILE A 7 -3.82 -3.17 -2.31
N MET A 8 -3.33 -1.98 -2.58
CA MET A 8 -4.15 -0.85 -3.05
C MET A 8 -4.32 -0.92 -4.58
N ALA A 9 -5.52 -1.22 -5.04
CA ALA A 9 -5.86 -1.41 -6.45
C ALA A 9 -7.03 -0.52 -6.93
N GLY A 10 -7.24 0.63 -6.29
CA GLY A 10 -8.33 1.57 -6.61
C GLY A 10 -7.99 2.61 -7.69
N GLY A 11 -6.73 2.71 -8.12
CA GLY A 11 -6.27 3.72 -9.08
C GLY A 11 -6.87 3.56 -10.48
N ARG A 12 -7.19 4.68 -11.15
CA ARG A 12 -7.76 4.70 -12.51
C ARG A 12 -6.72 4.51 -13.62
N GLY A 13 -5.43 4.66 -13.31
CA GLY A 13 -4.33 4.45 -14.25
C GLY A 13 -4.33 5.39 -15.47
N GLU A 14 -4.89 6.60 -15.37
CA GLU A 14 -5.11 7.54 -16.48
C GLU A 14 -3.82 7.90 -17.24
N ARG A 15 -2.69 7.95 -16.54
CA ARG A 15 -1.37 8.24 -17.13
C ARG A 15 -0.87 7.17 -18.11
N PHE A 16 -1.48 5.98 -18.11
CA PHE A 16 -1.10 4.87 -18.99
C PHE A 16 -1.95 4.79 -20.26
N TRP A 17 -2.82 5.79 -20.49
CA TRP A 17 -3.53 5.88 -21.75
C TRP A 17 -2.53 5.91 -22.94
N PRO A 18 -2.74 5.21 -24.07
CA PRO A 18 -3.95 4.49 -24.48
C PRO A 18 -4.02 3.02 -24.05
N ARG A 19 -3.07 2.46 -23.30
CA ARG A 19 -3.10 1.07 -22.86
C ARG A 19 -4.14 0.85 -21.73
N SER A 20 -4.18 1.76 -20.75
CA SER A 20 -5.22 1.73 -19.70
C SER A 20 -6.53 2.33 -20.21
N ARG A 21 -7.64 1.82 -19.70
CA ARG A 21 -9.00 2.32 -19.93
C ARG A 21 -9.74 2.37 -18.60
N LYS A 22 -10.85 3.13 -18.51
CA LYS A 22 -11.68 3.22 -17.30
C LYS A 22 -12.12 1.85 -16.79
N HIS A 23 -12.44 0.92 -17.70
CA HIS A 23 -12.86 -0.44 -17.35
C HIS A 23 -11.70 -1.44 -17.21
N MET A 24 -10.48 -1.06 -17.57
CA MET A 24 -9.26 -1.89 -17.51
C MET A 24 -8.06 -1.01 -17.12
N PRO A 25 -7.94 -0.60 -15.84
CA PRO A 25 -6.84 0.23 -15.38
C PRO A 25 -5.51 -0.53 -15.30
N LYS A 26 -4.41 0.20 -15.14
CA LYS A 26 -3.03 -0.28 -15.22
C LYS A 26 -2.77 -1.57 -14.44
N GLN A 27 -3.27 -1.67 -13.23
CA GLN A 27 -3.02 -2.81 -12.34
C GLN A 27 -3.57 -4.15 -12.86
N PHE A 28 -4.56 -4.10 -13.74
CA PHE A 28 -5.16 -5.29 -14.36
C PHE A 28 -4.61 -5.60 -15.76
N LEU A 29 -3.57 -4.87 -16.19
CA LEU A 29 -2.91 -5.10 -17.47
C LEU A 29 -1.68 -5.98 -17.29
N SER A 30 -1.44 -6.86 -18.27
CA SER A 30 -0.15 -7.52 -18.46
C SER A 30 0.79 -6.53 -19.17
N LEU A 31 1.84 -6.10 -18.48
CA LEU A 31 2.83 -5.14 -18.96
C LEU A 31 4.22 -5.76 -19.09
N THR A 32 4.34 -7.04 -18.78
CA THR A 32 5.55 -7.85 -18.85
C THR A 32 5.33 -9.04 -19.79
N ASP A 33 6.40 -9.67 -20.24
CA ASP A 33 6.36 -10.76 -21.24
C ASP A 33 5.88 -12.10 -20.65
N ASP A 34 5.68 -12.19 -19.32
CA ASP A 34 5.21 -13.39 -18.64
C ASP A 34 3.68 -13.59 -18.69
N GLY A 35 2.96 -12.66 -19.32
CA GLY A 35 1.51 -12.71 -19.49
C GLY A 35 0.71 -12.42 -18.23
N LYS A 36 1.36 -12.15 -17.09
CA LYS A 36 0.69 -11.84 -15.81
C LYS A 36 0.36 -10.35 -15.69
N THR A 37 -0.75 -10.06 -15.04
CA THR A 37 -1.12 -8.67 -14.74
C THR A 37 -0.31 -8.13 -13.58
N MET A 38 -0.22 -6.80 -13.46
CA MET A 38 0.55 -6.15 -12.39
C MET A 38 0.08 -6.55 -11.00
N ILE A 39 -1.24 -6.72 -10.80
CA ILE A 39 -1.79 -7.15 -9.52
C ILE A 39 -1.43 -8.62 -9.21
N GLN A 40 -1.43 -9.50 -10.21
CA GLN A 40 -0.99 -10.90 -10.06
C GLN A 40 0.48 -10.97 -9.67
N LEU A 41 1.34 -10.20 -10.35
CA LEU A 41 2.77 -10.11 -10.02
C LEU A 41 2.98 -9.58 -8.59
N THR A 42 2.17 -8.63 -8.14
CA THR A 42 2.26 -8.10 -6.79
C THR A 42 1.88 -9.13 -5.73
N VAL A 43 0.78 -9.87 -5.94
CA VAL A 43 0.36 -10.96 -5.05
C VAL A 43 1.40 -12.07 -5.00
N GLU A 44 1.85 -12.59 -6.15
CA GLU A 44 2.83 -13.67 -6.21
C GLU A 44 4.15 -13.32 -5.52
N ARG A 45 4.60 -12.08 -5.68
CA ARG A 45 5.86 -11.60 -5.09
C ARG A 45 5.88 -11.68 -3.58
N ILE A 46 4.75 -11.44 -2.91
CA ILE A 46 4.67 -11.44 -1.45
C ILE A 46 4.24 -12.78 -0.84
N ARG A 47 3.91 -13.78 -1.66
CA ARG A 47 3.56 -15.14 -1.20
C ARG A 47 4.58 -15.78 -0.24
N PRO A 48 5.89 -15.54 -0.35
CA PRO A 48 6.84 -16.05 0.64
C PRO A 48 6.65 -15.50 2.06
N LEU A 49 5.93 -14.35 2.21
CA LEU A 49 5.71 -13.68 3.49
C LEU A 49 4.28 -13.81 4.01
N VAL A 50 3.30 -13.97 3.11
CA VAL A 50 1.87 -13.86 3.45
C VAL A 50 1.05 -14.91 2.70
N GLU A 51 0.19 -15.62 3.40
CA GLU A 51 -0.76 -16.56 2.81
C GLU A 51 -1.89 -15.82 2.06
N LEU A 52 -2.52 -16.45 1.05
CA LEU A 52 -3.60 -15.80 0.26
C LEU A 52 -4.76 -15.34 1.14
N GLU A 53 -5.10 -16.10 2.17
CA GLU A 53 -6.17 -15.78 3.13
C GLU A 53 -5.89 -14.54 3.99
N ASP A 54 -4.67 -14.01 3.96
CA ASP A 54 -4.21 -12.85 4.71
C ASP A 54 -3.84 -11.66 3.80
N ILE A 55 -4.12 -11.80 2.50
CA ILE A 55 -3.99 -10.72 1.53
C ILE A 55 -5.36 -10.07 1.34
N TYR A 56 -5.40 -8.76 1.50
CA TYR A 56 -6.57 -7.91 1.32
C TYR A 56 -6.35 -7.02 0.10
N ILE A 57 -7.38 -6.86 -0.72
CA ILE A 57 -7.34 -6.01 -1.92
C ILE A 57 -8.31 -4.85 -1.73
N ALA A 58 -7.79 -3.64 -1.59
CA ALA A 58 -8.62 -2.44 -1.57
C ALA A 58 -8.81 -1.93 -3.00
N THR A 59 -10.04 -1.83 -3.45
CA THR A 59 -10.35 -1.47 -4.83
C THR A 59 -11.67 -0.69 -4.94
N ASN A 60 -12.03 -0.28 -6.15
CA ASN A 60 -13.33 0.28 -6.46
C ASN A 60 -14.34 -0.86 -6.70
N LYS A 61 -15.61 -0.61 -6.42
CA LYS A 61 -16.71 -1.56 -6.66
C LYS A 61 -16.75 -2.05 -8.12
N ASP A 62 -16.45 -1.16 -9.08
CA ASP A 62 -16.46 -1.48 -10.50
C ASP A 62 -15.33 -2.45 -10.89
N TYR A 63 -14.26 -2.54 -10.10
CA TYR A 63 -13.12 -3.41 -10.36
C TYR A 63 -13.14 -4.74 -9.58
N LYS A 64 -14.08 -4.91 -8.64
CA LYS A 64 -14.21 -6.17 -7.89
C LYS A 64 -14.31 -7.40 -8.81
N PRO A 65 -15.08 -7.39 -9.93
CA PRO A 65 -15.12 -8.53 -10.85
C PRO A 65 -13.76 -8.88 -11.45
N LEU A 66 -12.94 -7.88 -11.80
CA LEU A 66 -11.58 -8.09 -12.31
C LEU A 66 -10.65 -8.70 -11.25
N VAL A 67 -10.79 -8.28 -9.99
CA VAL A 67 -10.02 -8.89 -8.88
C VAL A 67 -10.39 -10.35 -8.71
N LEU A 68 -11.68 -10.69 -8.69
CA LEU A 68 -12.16 -12.07 -8.58
C LEU A 68 -11.70 -12.95 -9.75
N GLU A 69 -11.70 -12.41 -10.96
CA GLU A 69 -11.24 -13.11 -12.17
C GLU A 69 -9.72 -13.37 -12.12
N GLN A 70 -8.93 -12.34 -11.77
CA GLN A 70 -7.47 -12.39 -11.86
C GLN A 70 -6.80 -12.99 -10.63
N LEU A 71 -7.47 -12.99 -9.48
CA LEU A 71 -6.96 -13.49 -8.20
C LEU A 71 -7.93 -14.49 -7.55
N PRO A 72 -8.25 -15.61 -8.19
CA PRO A 72 -9.29 -16.55 -7.73
C PRO A 72 -8.97 -17.22 -6.38
N GLY A 73 -7.73 -17.12 -5.90
CA GLY A 73 -7.33 -17.67 -4.59
C GLY A 73 -7.49 -16.70 -3.42
N ILE A 74 -7.86 -15.44 -3.66
CA ILE A 74 -8.13 -14.45 -2.59
C ILE A 74 -9.57 -14.61 -2.12
N PRO A 75 -9.83 -14.75 -0.79
CA PRO A 75 -11.20 -14.79 -0.27
C PRO A 75 -12.00 -13.54 -0.67
N GLU A 76 -13.25 -13.71 -1.08
CA GLU A 76 -14.08 -12.59 -1.55
C GLU A 76 -14.31 -11.53 -0.47
N GLU A 77 -14.38 -11.93 0.80
CA GLU A 77 -14.48 -11.03 1.96
C GLU A 77 -13.24 -10.16 2.17
N ASN A 78 -12.10 -10.55 1.61
CA ASN A 78 -10.85 -9.76 1.63
C ASN A 78 -10.78 -8.74 0.48
N ILE A 79 -11.78 -8.70 -0.41
CA ILE A 79 -11.87 -7.68 -1.47
C ILE A 79 -12.68 -6.51 -0.94
N LEU A 80 -11.98 -5.49 -0.48
CA LEU A 80 -12.54 -4.31 0.17
C LEU A 80 -12.90 -3.25 -0.87
N CYS A 81 -14.20 -3.03 -1.07
CA CYS A 81 -14.67 -2.02 -2.01
C CYS A 81 -14.81 -0.67 -1.31
N GLU A 82 -13.97 0.30 -1.70
CA GLU A 82 -14.09 1.68 -1.24
C GLU A 82 -15.37 2.31 -1.82
N PRO A 83 -16.25 2.90 -1.00
CA PRO A 83 -17.45 3.57 -1.50
C PRO A 83 -17.11 4.77 -2.39
N ILE A 84 -16.06 5.50 -2.04
CA ILE A 84 -15.49 6.62 -2.78
C ILE A 84 -13.98 6.59 -2.58
N GLY A 85 -13.20 6.56 -3.66
CA GLY A 85 -11.73 6.66 -3.57
C GLY A 85 -11.31 8.01 -3.00
N ARG A 86 -10.82 8.04 -1.76
CA ARG A 86 -10.41 9.25 -1.03
C ARG A 86 -8.95 9.18 -0.56
N ASN A 87 -8.00 9.01 -1.47
CA ASN A 87 -6.57 8.95 -1.16
C ASN A 87 -6.16 7.71 -0.33
N THR A 88 -4.88 7.65 0.04
CA THR A 88 -4.23 6.49 0.65
C THR A 88 -4.68 6.23 2.10
N ALA A 89 -4.81 7.27 2.94
CA ALA A 89 -5.05 7.08 4.37
C ALA A 89 -6.41 6.46 4.71
N PRO A 90 -7.55 6.85 4.10
CA PRO A 90 -8.83 6.17 4.29
C PRO A 90 -8.83 4.72 3.81
N CYS A 91 -8.15 4.42 2.69
CA CYS A 91 -7.96 3.08 2.16
C CYS A 91 -7.23 2.18 3.18
N ILE A 92 -6.13 2.69 3.74
CA ILE A 92 -5.36 2.02 4.79
C ILE A 92 -6.22 1.80 6.04
N GLY A 93 -6.97 2.80 6.48
CA GLY A 93 -7.88 2.71 7.63
C GLY A 93 -8.92 1.62 7.46
N LEU A 94 -9.57 1.56 6.29
CA LEU A 94 -10.53 0.51 5.95
C LEU A 94 -9.90 -0.89 6.02
N GLY A 95 -8.71 -1.07 5.42
CA GLY A 95 -7.95 -2.31 5.48
C GLY A 95 -7.59 -2.70 6.91
N ALA A 96 -7.04 -1.76 7.69
CA ALA A 96 -6.63 -2.00 9.08
C ALA A 96 -7.79 -2.45 9.97
N ILE A 97 -8.96 -1.80 9.85
CA ILE A 97 -10.15 -2.18 10.62
C ILE A 97 -10.67 -3.57 10.21
N HIS A 98 -10.63 -3.92 8.92
CA HIS A 98 -11.03 -5.26 8.46
C HIS A 98 -10.10 -6.34 9.00
N ILE A 99 -8.79 -6.11 8.97
CA ILE A 99 -7.80 -7.05 9.51
C ILE A 99 -7.96 -7.19 11.04
N ALA A 100 -8.23 -6.09 11.76
CA ALA A 100 -8.45 -6.08 13.21
C ALA A 100 -9.67 -6.92 13.65
N LYS A 101 -10.63 -7.19 12.76
CA LYS A 101 -11.74 -8.12 13.06
C LYS A 101 -11.30 -9.59 13.13
N LYS A 102 -10.23 -9.94 12.41
CA LYS A 102 -9.73 -11.31 12.31
C LYS A 102 -8.59 -11.58 13.30
N TYR A 103 -7.78 -10.57 13.60
CA TYR A 103 -6.59 -10.67 14.43
C TYR A 103 -6.59 -9.61 15.52
N GLU A 104 -6.26 -10.00 16.77
CA GLU A 104 -6.10 -9.06 17.89
C GLU A 104 -5.05 -8.00 17.57
N ASP A 105 -3.89 -8.40 17.01
CA ASP A 105 -2.91 -7.53 16.38
C ASP A 105 -2.14 -8.31 15.29
N ALA A 106 -1.71 -7.61 14.25
CA ALA A 106 -0.96 -8.18 13.14
C ALA A 106 -0.04 -7.13 12.51
N LEU A 107 0.98 -7.59 11.80
CA LEU A 107 1.75 -6.77 10.89
C LEU A 107 0.98 -6.58 9.59
N MET A 108 0.83 -5.35 9.15
CA MET A 108 0.16 -4.98 7.92
C MET A 108 1.17 -4.35 6.96
N MET A 109 1.45 -5.01 5.86
CA MET A 109 2.18 -4.45 4.72
C MET A 109 1.19 -3.78 3.78
N VAL A 110 1.42 -2.53 3.41
CA VAL A 110 0.61 -1.76 2.45
C VAL A 110 1.40 -1.62 1.17
N LEU A 111 0.84 -2.07 0.07
CA LEU A 111 1.53 -2.16 -1.21
C LEU A 111 0.66 -1.59 -2.34
N PRO A 112 1.21 -0.75 -3.24
CA PRO A 112 0.56 -0.42 -4.49
C PRO A 112 0.55 -1.64 -5.43
N SER A 113 -0.50 -1.77 -6.23
CA SER A 113 -0.72 -2.90 -7.14
C SER A 113 -0.05 -2.76 -8.51
N ASP A 114 0.65 -1.63 -8.76
CA ASP A 114 1.06 -1.25 -10.12
C ASP A 114 2.57 -0.98 -10.26
N HIS A 115 3.37 -1.42 -9.28
CA HIS A 115 4.83 -1.29 -9.31
C HIS A 115 5.49 -2.47 -10.00
N LEU A 116 6.36 -2.18 -10.97
CA LEU A 116 7.26 -3.15 -11.58
C LEU A 116 8.52 -3.29 -10.70
N ILE A 117 8.68 -4.45 -10.08
CA ILE A 117 9.84 -4.76 -9.24
C ILE A 117 10.66 -5.85 -9.92
N LYS A 118 11.92 -5.57 -10.21
CA LYS A 118 12.82 -6.47 -10.94
C LYS A 118 13.49 -7.50 -10.03
N TYR A 119 13.81 -7.14 -8.79
CA TYR A 119 14.57 -7.96 -7.86
C TYR A 119 13.66 -8.49 -6.74
N ASN A 120 12.88 -9.52 -7.05
CA ASN A 120 11.88 -10.07 -6.12
C ASN A 120 12.47 -10.49 -4.78
N THR A 121 13.60 -11.22 -4.76
CA THR A 121 14.23 -11.69 -3.51
C THR A 121 14.67 -10.52 -2.63
N MET A 122 15.31 -9.50 -3.20
CA MET A 122 15.71 -8.31 -2.47
C MET A 122 14.48 -7.61 -1.87
N PHE A 123 13.44 -7.45 -2.65
CA PHE A 123 12.19 -6.82 -2.21
C PHE A 123 11.53 -7.57 -1.04
N VAL A 124 11.45 -8.91 -1.12
CA VAL A 124 10.90 -9.75 -0.06
C VAL A 124 11.72 -9.62 1.23
N ASN A 125 13.06 -9.60 1.10
CA ASN A 125 13.96 -9.38 2.25
C ASN A 125 13.73 -8.00 2.88
N THR A 126 13.66 -6.94 2.09
CA THR A 126 13.38 -5.57 2.57
C THR A 126 12.04 -5.49 3.29
N LEU A 127 10.98 -6.12 2.77
CA LEU A 127 9.69 -6.19 3.46
C LEU A 127 9.79 -6.98 4.78
N SER A 128 10.56 -8.07 4.80
CA SER A 128 10.77 -8.87 6.01
C SER A 128 11.51 -8.08 7.09
N GLU A 129 12.52 -7.30 6.72
CA GLU A 129 13.23 -6.38 7.61
C GLU A 129 12.30 -5.27 8.12
N GLY A 130 11.49 -4.67 7.24
CA GLY A 130 10.47 -3.70 7.63
C GLY A 130 9.47 -4.28 8.64
N CYS A 131 9.06 -5.54 8.46
CA CYS A 131 8.23 -6.25 9.43
C CYS A 131 8.95 -6.40 10.79
N ALA A 132 10.23 -6.77 10.80
CA ALA A 132 11.00 -6.92 12.04
C ALA A 132 11.14 -5.58 12.80
N VAL A 133 11.33 -4.46 12.08
CA VAL A 133 11.36 -3.12 12.69
C VAL A 133 9.99 -2.72 13.23
N ALA A 134 8.92 -2.94 12.48
CA ALA A 134 7.55 -2.64 12.91
C ALA A 134 7.13 -3.44 14.14
N GLU A 135 7.59 -4.69 14.26
CA GLU A 135 7.27 -5.58 15.39
C GLU A 135 7.88 -5.12 16.73
N LYS A 136 9.07 -4.47 16.70
CA LYS A 136 9.80 -4.02 17.90
C LYS A 136 9.05 -2.95 18.72
N GLY A 137 8.20 -2.14 18.09
CA GLY A 137 7.55 -1.01 18.78
C GLY A 137 6.35 -0.44 18.04
N ALA A 138 5.98 0.79 18.35
CA ALA A 138 4.96 1.57 17.64
C ALA A 138 5.55 2.28 16.40
N ASN A 139 6.30 1.54 15.59
CA ASN A 139 7.00 2.08 14.44
C ASN A 139 6.08 2.13 13.20
N LEU A 140 6.13 3.24 12.48
CA LEU A 140 5.58 3.39 11.14
C LEU A 140 6.74 3.30 10.14
N VAL A 141 6.87 2.16 9.47
CA VAL A 141 7.95 1.90 8.52
C VAL A 141 7.49 2.28 7.11
N THR A 142 8.32 2.99 6.37
CA THR A 142 8.16 3.27 4.94
C THR A 142 9.31 2.68 4.14
N ILE A 143 9.02 2.19 2.94
CA ILE A 143 10.05 1.68 2.03
C ILE A 143 10.47 2.81 1.10
N GLY A 144 11.73 3.18 1.16
CA GLY A 144 12.35 4.14 0.25
C GLY A 144 13.01 3.45 -0.95
N ILE A 145 13.12 4.16 -2.06
CA ILE A 145 13.85 3.74 -3.25
C ILE A 145 14.98 4.73 -3.49
N THR A 146 16.21 4.24 -3.66
CA THR A 146 17.37 5.09 -3.99
C THR A 146 17.14 5.78 -5.31
N PRO A 147 17.15 7.13 -5.36
CA PRO A 147 16.95 7.88 -6.59
C PRO A 147 18.20 7.78 -7.48
N ASP A 148 17.98 7.57 -8.77
CA ASP A 148 19.03 7.55 -9.80
C ASP A 148 18.92 8.73 -10.79
N TYR A 149 17.85 9.54 -10.67
CA TYR A 149 17.66 10.79 -11.41
C TYR A 149 16.76 11.75 -10.61
N PRO A 150 16.75 13.07 -10.93
CA PRO A 150 15.99 14.08 -10.19
C PRO A 150 14.51 14.09 -10.62
N GLU A 151 13.71 13.10 -10.16
CA GLU A 151 12.29 13.00 -10.46
C GLU A 151 11.47 14.05 -9.70
N THR A 152 10.59 14.77 -10.38
CA THR A 152 9.74 15.83 -9.80
C THR A 152 8.30 15.37 -9.55
N GLY A 153 7.93 14.20 -10.04
CA GLY A 153 6.59 13.60 -9.89
C GLY A 153 6.43 12.74 -8.64
N TYR A 154 7.51 12.48 -7.89
CA TYR A 154 7.51 11.64 -6.69
C TYR A 154 7.66 12.46 -5.42
N GLY A 155 7.18 11.90 -4.30
CA GLY A 155 7.56 12.34 -2.97
C GLY A 155 8.96 11.84 -2.61
N TYR A 156 9.66 12.58 -1.77
CA TYR A 156 10.97 12.23 -1.23
C TYR A 156 10.89 12.05 0.28
N ILE A 157 11.74 11.17 0.81
CA ILE A 157 11.90 10.89 2.23
C ILE A 157 13.32 11.30 2.62
N LYS A 158 13.47 12.31 3.50
CA LYS A 158 14.74 12.61 4.11
C LYS A 158 14.95 11.70 5.31
N PHE A 159 16.10 11.05 5.38
CA PHE A 159 16.47 10.16 6.47
C PHE A 159 17.75 10.62 7.18
N ASN A 160 17.94 10.18 8.42
CA ASN A 160 19.12 10.42 9.21
C ASN A 160 20.02 9.18 9.17
N SER A 161 21.15 9.27 8.49
CA SER A 161 22.13 8.17 8.35
C SER A 161 22.80 7.77 9.66
N ASP A 162 22.86 8.67 10.66
CA ASP A 162 23.49 8.41 11.94
C ASP A 162 22.58 7.63 12.91
N LYS A 163 21.28 7.57 12.60
CA LYS A 163 20.27 6.88 13.42
C LYS A 163 19.71 5.68 12.69
N THR A 164 20.24 4.51 12.99
CA THR A 164 19.88 3.25 12.32
C THR A 164 19.39 2.19 13.32
N ASP A 165 18.48 1.32 12.86
CA ASP A 165 18.14 0.03 13.46
C ASP A 165 18.26 -1.05 12.39
N GLY A 166 19.41 -1.71 12.33
CA GLY A 166 19.76 -2.59 11.22
C GLY A 166 19.94 -1.82 9.92
N GLN A 167 19.10 -2.10 8.92
CA GLN A 167 19.06 -1.38 7.64
C GLN A 167 17.97 -0.29 7.59
N ALA A 168 17.25 -0.06 8.68
CA ALA A 168 16.26 1.01 8.79
C ALA A 168 16.88 2.29 9.34
N TYR A 169 16.46 3.42 8.80
CA TYR A 169 16.88 4.76 9.20
C TYR A 169 15.73 5.54 9.82
N GLU A 170 16.01 6.46 10.73
CA GLU A 170 15.01 7.38 11.22
C GLU A 170 14.62 8.38 10.11
N VAL A 171 13.31 8.50 9.83
CA VAL A 171 12.79 9.48 8.89
C VAL A 171 12.76 10.86 9.55
N GLU A 172 13.40 11.86 8.92
CA GLU A 172 13.32 13.25 9.36
C GLU A 172 12.06 13.94 8.84
N ARG A 173 11.79 13.80 7.55
CA ARG A 173 10.63 14.45 6.92
C ARG A 173 10.26 13.82 5.57
N PHE A 174 9.02 14.04 5.17
CA PHE A 174 8.54 13.82 3.81
C PHE A 174 8.49 15.14 3.04
N VAL A 175 8.86 15.10 1.77
CA VAL A 175 8.77 16.24 0.85
C VAL A 175 8.00 15.80 -0.38
N GLU A 176 6.96 16.55 -0.74
CA GLU A 176 6.09 16.20 -1.85
C GLU A 176 6.50 16.98 -3.11
N LYS A 177 6.78 16.27 -4.18
CA LYS A 177 6.98 16.75 -5.55
C LYS A 177 7.81 18.06 -5.63
N PRO A 178 9.12 17.98 -5.38
CA PRO A 178 10.00 19.17 -5.40
C PRO A 178 10.15 19.74 -6.81
N SER A 179 10.66 20.99 -6.92
CA SER A 179 11.14 21.51 -8.19
C SER A 179 12.35 20.73 -8.70
N LEU A 180 12.67 20.86 -9.99
CA LEU A 180 13.82 20.16 -10.58
C LEU A 180 15.16 20.54 -9.91
N GLU A 181 15.33 21.81 -9.55
CA GLU A 181 16.53 22.32 -8.87
C GLU A 181 16.68 21.64 -7.50
N VAL A 182 15.60 21.60 -6.72
CA VAL A 182 15.57 20.96 -5.40
C VAL A 182 15.75 19.45 -5.51
N ALA A 183 15.17 18.80 -6.53
CA ALA A 183 15.37 17.36 -6.76
C ALA A 183 16.83 17.02 -7.09
N LYS A 184 17.54 17.88 -7.83
CA LYS A 184 19.00 17.74 -8.09
C LYS A 184 19.82 17.89 -6.80
N GLU A 185 19.46 18.82 -5.92
CA GLU A 185 20.11 18.98 -4.62
C GLU A 185 19.92 17.71 -3.76
N TYR A 186 18.69 17.15 -3.71
CA TYR A 186 18.42 15.91 -2.97
C TYR A 186 19.24 14.72 -3.47
N LEU A 187 19.40 14.61 -4.79
CA LEU A 187 20.21 13.56 -5.39
C LEU A 187 21.69 13.68 -5.01
N ALA A 188 22.19 14.91 -4.93
CA ALA A 188 23.61 15.18 -4.61
C ALA A 188 23.98 14.94 -3.15
N THR A 189 23.02 15.00 -2.22
CA THR A 189 23.27 14.81 -0.79
C THR A 189 23.27 13.34 -0.36
N GLU A 190 22.68 12.43 -1.17
CA GLU A 190 22.49 11.01 -0.84
C GLU A 190 21.67 10.77 0.46
N GLU A 191 21.01 11.82 0.99
CA GLU A 191 20.20 11.76 2.23
C GLU A 191 18.71 11.58 1.95
N TYR A 192 18.33 11.40 0.68
CA TYR A 192 16.93 11.32 0.26
C TYR A 192 16.65 10.03 -0.52
N LEU A 193 15.49 9.44 -0.24
CA LEU A 193 14.92 8.32 -0.99
C LEU A 193 13.61 8.75 -1.64
N TRP A 194 13.22 8.15 -2.76
CA TRP A 194 11.86 8.30 -3.25
C TRP A 194 10.88 7.57 -2.35
N ASN A 195 9.75 8.20 -2.07
CA ASN A 195 8.64 7.56 -1.38
C ASN A 195 7.96 6.56 -2.32
N SER A 196 8.13 5.27 -2.05
CA SER A 196 7.51 4.22 -2.87
C SER A 196 6.00 4.06 -2.65
N GLY A 197 5.45 4.68 -1.60
CA GLY A 197 4.07 4.44 -1.18
C GLY A 197 3.83 3.06 -0.57
N MET A 198 4.91 2.35 -0.18
CA MET A 198 4.87 1.08 0.53
C MET A 198 5.19 1.27 2.00
N PHE A 199 4.40 0.64 2.87
CA PHE A 199 4.50 0.84 4.31
C PHE A 199 4.35 -0.49 5.05
N VAL A 200 4.89 -0.53 6.28
CA VAL A 200 4.74 -1.67 7.19
C VAL A 200 4.54 -1.14 8.61
N TRP A 201 3.57 -1.67 9.33
CA TRP A 201 3.27 -1.33 10.72
C TRP A 201 2.43 -2.41 11.41
N LYS A 202 2.28 -2.31 12.71
CA LYS A 202 1.25 -3.06 13.44
C LYS A 202 -0.12 -2.43 13.22
N ILE A 203 -1.16 -3.25 13.17
CA ILE A 203 -2.55 -2.79 13.06
C ILE A 203 -2.89 -1.84 14.20
N SER A 204 -2.54 -2.19 15.44
CA SER A 204 -2.73 -1.33 16.60
C SER A 204 -2.09 0.04 16.40
N THR A 205 -0.83 0.07 15.94
CA THR A 205 -0.09 1.32 15.73
C THR A 205 -0.78 2.24 14.72
N ILE A 206 -1.18 1.71 13.55
CA ILE A 206 -1.81 2.56 12.53
C ILE A 206 -3.20 3.03 12.96
N LEU A 207 -4.01 2.20 13.63
CA LEU A 207 -5.33 2.57 14.11
C LEU A 207 -5.24 3.67 15.18
N ASP A 208 -4.30 3.58 16.12
CA ASP A 208 -4.06 4.61 17.14
C ASP A 208 -3.64 5.95 16.49
N ASN A 209 -2.77 5.91 15.48
CA ASN A 209 -2.38 7.11 14.76
C ASN A 209 -3.54 7.72 13.95
N LEU A 210 -4.34 6.90 13.27
CA LEU A 210 -5.52 7.37 12.54
C LEU A 210 -6.54 8.00 13.51
N LYS A 211 -6.78 7.38 14.66
CA LYS A 211 -7.67 7.92 15.69
C LYS A 211 -7.16 9.26 16.23
N LYS A 212 -5.86 9.37 16.48
CA LYS A 212 -5.21 10.56 17.05
C LYS A 212 -5.17 11.75 16.07
N TYR A 213 -4.83 11.50 14.81
CA TYR A 213 -4.53 12.56 13.84
C TYR A 213 -5.61 12.74 12.76
N MET A 214 -6.50 11.76 12.57
CA MET A 214 -7.55 11.73 11.56
C MET A 214 -8.87 11.20 12.12
N GLY A 215 -9.28 11.65 13.30
CA GLY A 215 -10.43 11.12 14.06
C GLY A 215 -11.72 11.05 13.22
N SER A 216 -12.06 12.08 12.45
CA SER A 216 -13.24 12.07 11.57
C SER A 216 -13.17 11.01 10.47
N THR A 217 -11.99 10.77 9.90
CA THR A 217 -11.78 9.71 8.90
C THR A 217 -11.88 8.33 9.52
N TYR A 218 -11.35 8.17 10.73
CA TYR A 218 -11.43 6.93 11.50
C TYR A 218 -12.89 6.57 11.84
N GLU A 219 -13.68 7.53 12.35
CA GLU A 219 -15.10 7.33 12.65
C GLU A 219 -15.92 6.97 11.41
N LEU A 220 -15.71 7.66 10.28
CA LEU A 220 -16.37 7.32 9.01
C LEU A 220 -16.02 5.91 8.54
N SER A 221 -14.79 5.47 8.72
CA SER A 221 -14.37 4.11 8.36
C SER A 221 -15.07 3.06 9.22
N LEU A 222 -15.30 3.33 10.50
CA LEU A 222 -16.05 2.45 11.40
C LEU A 222 -17.54 2.34 11.01
N ILE A 223 -18.18 3.43 10.60
CA ILE A 223 -19.61 3.45 10.20
C ILE A 223 -19.80 2.57 8.96
N HIS A 224 -18.93 2.65 7.95
CA HIS A 224 -19.03 1.84 6.73
C HIS A 224 -18.87 0.34 6.97
N ILE A 225 -18.25 -0.05 8.07
CA ILE A 225 -18.02 -1.46 8.42
C ILE A 225 -19.14 -2.01 9.32
N SER A 226 -19.80 -1.16 10.09
CA SER A 226 -20.91 -1.55 11.00
C SER A 226 -22.26 -1.61 10.32
N GLU A 227 -22.45 -0.99 9.15
CA GLU A 227 -23.67 -1.12 8.35
C GLU A 227 -23.48 -2.19 7.25
N PRO A 228 -23.94 -3.44 7.45
CA PRO A 228 -24.15 -4.32 6.32
C PRO A 228 -25.21 -3.67 5.44
N THR A 229 -24.93 -3.51 4.15
CA THR A 229 -25.79 -2.95 3.10
C THR A 229 -27.28 -3.18 3.40
N ARG A 230 -27.95 -2.22 4.04
CA ARG A 230 -29.41 -2.18 4.03
C ARG A 230 -29.81 -1.88 2.60
N HIS A 231 -30.25 -2.93 1.90
CA HIS A 231 -31.03 -2.77 0.68
C HIS A 231 -32.25 -1.91 1.03
N LEU A 232 -32.21 -0.62 0.68
CA LEU A 232 -33.41 0.18 0.57
C LEU A 232 -34.26 -0.46 -0.53
N ARG A 233 -35.22 -1.31 -0.15
CA ARG A 233 -36.38 -1.60 -0.98
C ARG A 233 -37.15 -0.27 -1.09
N ILE A 234 -37.04 0.37 -2.21
CA ILE A 234 -37.99 1.40 -2.63
C ILE A 234 -39.23 0.64 -3.10
N SER A 235 -40.29 0.73 -2.33
CA SER A 235 -41.65 0.32 -2.71
C SER A 235 -42.24 1.36 -3.66
#